data_84b6daeddf575ee512b962731878bdb9
#
_entry.id   84b6daeddf575ee512b962731878bdb9
#
_cell.length_a   1.000
_cell.length_b   1.000
_cell.length_c   1.000
_cell.angle_alpha   90.00
_cell.angle_beta   90.00
_cell.angle_gamma   90.00
#
_symmetry.space_group_name_H-M   'P 1'
#
loop_
_entity.id
_entity.type
_entity.pdbx_description
1 polymer ?
#
loop_
_entity_poly.entity_id
_entity_poly.type
_entity_poly.pdbx_seq_one_letter_code
_entity_poly.pdbx_strand_id
1 'polypeptide(L)'
;ISLTKLKKYEVKFNELENYVDQLRFNKQYQDSLMLYLMTEYKFRNEISSFKWIPLKKFKGFKIIGNYIVVGSKRMFISRGEFKTDKIHGRTQTEITNKLLQSDIRRHIKPLEEDTNMFLNTKGESYTNHDLSQRIGRLTEKKFGVSLGTSSINSIFISSLDKDTINKLKELSVNRGTSINVLVSHYFNDI
;
A
#
# COMPACT_ATOMS: atom_id res chain seq x y z
N ILE A 1 -24.12 16.01 5.18
CA ILE A 1 -22.78 15.39 4.94
C ILE A 1 -22.16 16.17 3.80
N SER A 2 -21.20 17.07 4.12
CA SER A 2 -20.45 17.83 3.13
C SER A 2 -19.67 16.83 2.26
N LEU A 3 -20.06 16.69 1.01
CA LEU A 3 -19.21 16.12 -0.04
C LEU A 3 -17.99 17.02 -0.15
N THR A 4 -16.93 16.68 0.56
CA THR A 4 -15.62 17.29 0.37
C THR A 4 -15.33 17.18 -1.11
N LYS A 5 -15.28 18.32 -1.83
CA LYS A 5 -14.95 18.35 -3.25
C LYS A 5 -13.70 17.52 -3.45
N LEU A 6 -13.80 16.39 -4.13
CA LEU A 6 -12.65 15.58 -4.51
C LEU A 6 -11.70 16.51 -5.24
N LYS A 7 -10.54 16.75 -4.65
CA LYS A 7 -9.51 17.58 -5.26
C LYS A 7 -9.11 16.86 -6.54
N LYS A 8 -9.42 17.47 -7.69
CA LYS A 8 -9.10 16.89 -8.99
C LYS A 8 -7.60 17.02 -9.20
N TYR A 9 -6.89 15.91 -9.16
CA TYR A 9 -5.48 15.86 -9.52
C TYR A 9 -5.35 15.66 -11.03
N GLU A 10 -4.40 16.34 -11.65
CA GLU A 10 -4.10 16.16 -13.09
C GLU A 10 -3.41 14.83 -13.36
N VAL A 11 -2.76 14.24 -12.33
CA VAL A 11 -2.09 12.95 -12.40
C VAL A 11 -3.11 11.82 -12.55
N LYS A 12 -2.92 10.96 -13.55
CA LYS A 12 -3.75 9.76 -13.78
C LYS A 12 -3.17 8.56 -13.04
N PHE A 13 -4.03 7.58 -12.72
CA PHE A 13 -3.61 6.40 -11.98
C PHE A 13 -2.55 5.57 -12.72
N ASN A 14 -2.69 5.37 -14.02
CA ASN A 14 -1.70 4.68 -14.85
C ASN A 14 -0.33 5.38 -14.88
N GLU A 15 -0.26 6.69 -14.67
CA GLU A 15 1.01 7.40 -14.56
C GLU A 15 1.72 7.07 -13.25
N LEU A 16 0.97 6.84 -12.17
CA LEU A 16 1.52 6.33 -10.90
C LEU A 16 2.08 4.91 -11.05
N GLU A 17 1.33 4.02 -11.71
CA GLU A 17 1.78 2.64 -12.01
C GLU A 17 3.07 2.66 -12.85
N ASN A 18 3.10 3.45 -13.91
CA ASN A 18 4.29 3.64 -14.75
C ASN A 18 5.49 4.21 -13.95
N TYR A 19 5.23 5.07 -12.99
CA TYR A 19 6.29 5.62 -12.16
C TYR A 19 6.89 4.58 -11.21
N VAL A 20 6.07 3.71 -10.64
CA VAL A 20 6.54 2.54 -9.87
C VAL A 20 7.51 1.71 -10.70
N ASP A 21 7.16 1.42 -11.96
CA ASP A 21 8.00 0.67 -12.88
C ASP A 21 9.31 1.40 -13.22
N GLN A 22 9.26 2.73 -13.41
CA GLN A 22 10.46 3.54 -13.62
C GLN A 22 11.41 3.51 -12.42
N LEU A 23 10.88 3.62 -11.20
CA LEU A 23 11.67 3.53 -9.97
C LEU A 23 12.37 2.17 -9.88
N ARG A 24 11.66 1.07 -10.20
CA ARG A 24 12.21 -0.28 -10.24
C ARG A 24 13.32 -0.41 -11.29
N PHE A 25 13.07 0.08 -12.51
CA PHE A 25 14.05 0.07 -13.60
C PHE A 25 15.33 0.81 -13.22
N ASN A 26 15.19 1.94 -12.52
CA ASN A 26 16.30 2.76 -12.01
C ASN A 26 16.94 2.19 -10.74
N LYS A 27 16.58 0.95 -10.34
CA LYS A 27 17.09 0.26 -9.14
C LYS A 27 16.77 0.96 -7.81
N GLN A 28 15.79 1.85 -7.80
CA GLN A 28 15.27 2.51 -6.59
C GLN A 28 14.20 1.62 -5.94
N TYR A 29 14.63 0.40 -5.55
CA TYR A 29 13.71 -0.68 -5.13
C TYR A 29 12.87 -0.32 -3.91
N GLN A 30 13.44 0.35 -2.91
CA GLN A 30 12.69 0.77 -1.73
C GLN A 30 11.56 1.74 -2.08
N ASP A 31 11.86 2.77 -2.85
CA ASP A 31 10.86 3.77 -3.27
C ASP A 31 9.79 3.13 -4.17
N SER A 32 10.20 2.25 -5.07
CA SER A 32 9.27 1.47 -5.90
C SER A 32 8.34 0.60 -5.05
N LEU A 33 8.87 -0.13 -4.07
CA LEU A 33 8.06 -0.98 -3.18
C LEU A 33 7.09 -0.16 -2.32
N MET A 34 7.54 0.94 -1.72
CA MET A 34 6.69 1.82 -0.93
C MET A 34 5.52 2.34 -1.77
N LEU A 35 5.81 2.89 -2.96
CA LEU A 35 4.78 3.42 -3.84
C LEU A 35 3.86 2.32 -4.37
N TYR A 36 4.39 1.13 -4.71
CA TYR A 36 3.61 -0.04 -5.12
C TYR A 36 2.59 -0.45 -4.05
N LEU A 37 3.01 -0.56 -2.80
CA LEU A 37 2.13 -0.95 -1.71
C LEU A 37 1.00 0.08 -1.49
N MET A 38 1.26 1.35 -1.76
CA MET A 38 0.25 2.40 -1.68
C MET A 38 -0.70 2.40 -2.89
N THR A 39 -0.19 2.15 -4.09
CA THR A 39 -0.99 2.18 -5.32
C THR A 39 -1.81 0.91 -5.51
N GLU A 40 -1.20 -0.26 -5.37
CA GLU A 40 -1.86 -1.54 -5.64
C GLU A 40 -2.65 -2.08 -4.44
N TYR A 41 -2.02 -2.10 -3.26
CA TYR A 41 -2.67 -2.62 -2.05
C TYR A 41 -3.46 -1.57 -1.27
N LYS A 42 -3.43 -0.30 -1.69
CA LYS A 42 -4.12 0.84 -1.04
C LYS A 42 -3.71 1.01 0.43
N PHE A 43 -2.52 0.55 0.80
CA PHE A 43 -2.00 0.73 2.15
C PHE A 43 -1.70 2.20 2.40
N ARG A 44 -1.76 2.59 3.66
CA ARG A 44 -1.44 3.94 4.11
C ARG A 44 -0.01 4.00 4.65
N ASN A 45 0.26 5.01 5.46
CA ASN A 45 1.58 5.22 6.04
C ASN A 45 2.01 4.13 7.04
N GLU A 46 1.09 3.22 7.44
CA GLU A 46 1.43 2.04 8.26
C GLU A 46 2.48 1.13 7.63
N ILE A 47 2.73 1.25 6.32
CA ILE A 47 3.83 0.53 5.69
C ILE A 47 5.20 0.90 6.27
N SER A 48 5.33 2.07 6.93
CA SER A 48 6.53 2.47 7.66
C SER A 48 6.94 1.47 8.74
N SER A 49 5.96 0.76 9.33
CA SER A 49 6.15 -0.25 10.38
C SER A 49 6.33 -1.67 9.85
N PHE A 50 6.30 -1.86 8.51
CA PHE A 50 6.44 -3.20 7.95
C PHE A 50 7.82 -3.76 8.22
N LYS A 51 7.81 -4.97 8.76
CA LYS A 51 9.00 -5.82 8.93
C LYS A 51 8.94 -6.97 7.96
N TRP A 52 10.02 -7.67 7.77
CA TRP A 52 10.00 -8.93 7.05
C TRP A 52 10.42 -10.10 7.94
N ILE A 53 9.89 -11.28 7.65
CA ILE A 53 10.18 -12.50 8.40
C ILE A 53 10.12 -13.71 7.46
N PRO A 54 11.01 -14.71 7.61
CA PRO A 54 10.87 -15.98 6.91
C PRO A 54 9.60 -16.73 7.33
N LEU A 55 8.95 -17.38 6.39
CA LEU A 55 7.73 -18.16 6.63
C LEU A 55 7.89 -19.16 7.77
N LYS A 56 9.05 -19.81 7.89
CA LYS A 56 9.36 -20.78 8.96
C LYS A 56 9.30 -20.18 10.39
N LYS A 57 9.49 -18.86 10.50
CA LYS A 57 9.42 -18.13 11.79
C LYS A 57 8.08 -17.46 12.04
N PHE A 58 7.18 -17.45 11.05
CA PHE A 58 5.88 -16.80 11.17
C PHE A 58 4.93 -17.63 12.06
N LYS A 59 4.52 -17.06 13.19
CA LYS A 59 3.67 -17.72 14.20
C LYS A 59 2.16 -17.39 14.05
N GLY A 60 1.73 -16.97 12.86
CA GLY A 60 0.33 -16.67 12.58
C GLY A 60 -0.21 -15.51 13.43
N PHE A 61 -1.39 -15.70 14.02
CA PHE A 61 -2.07 -14.66 14.81
C PHE A 61 -1.35 -14.25 16.11
N LYS A 62 -0.35 -15.01 16.53
CA LYS A 62 0.43 -14.69 17.74
C LYS A 62 1.50 -13.63 17.53
N ILE A 63 1.79 -13.28 16.27
CA ILE A 63 2.79 -12.26 15.97
C ILE A 63 2.13 -10.86 16.01
N ILE A 64 2.80 -9.91 16.64
CA ILE A 64 2.34 -8.52 16.75
C ILE A 64 3.03 -7.71 15.65
N GLY A 65 2.30 -6.75 15.04
CA GLY A 65 2.83 -5.86 14.00
C GLY A 65 2.45 -6.26 12.58
N ASN A 66 3.08 -5.58 11.64
CA ASN A 66 2.85 -5.74 10.20
C ASN A 66 4.06 -6.39 9.54
N TYR A 67 3.84 -7.46 8.77
CA TYR A 67 4.92 -8.26 8.21
C TYR A 67 4.70 -8.57 6.73
N ILE A 68 5.81 -8.58 5.98
CA ILE A 68 5.92 -9.33 4.74
C ILE A 68 6.57 -10.68 5.08
N VAL A 69 5.80 -11.74 4.89
CA VAL A 69 6.22 -13.11 5.20
C VAL A 69 6.74 -13.76 3.94
N VAL A 70 8.02 -14.16 3.97
CA VAL A 70 8.74 -14.65 2.78
C VAL A 70 9.05 -16.13 2.91
N GLY A 71 8.43 -16.93 2.06
CA GLY A 71 8.74 -18.36 1.89
C GLY A 71 9.33 -18.65 0.52
N SER A 72 9.80 -19.86 0.29
CA SER A 72 10.33 -20.28 -1.01
C SER A 72 9.25 -20.29 -2.10
N LYS A 73 8.08 -20.83 -1.80
CA LYS A 73 6.94 -20.99 -2.73
C LYS A 73 5.84 -19.98 -2.50
N ARG A 74 5.74 -19.41 -1.32
CA ARG A 74 4.66 -18.54 -0.88
C ARG A 74 5.19 -17.26 -0.27
N MET A 75 4.55 -16.14 -0.56
CA MET A 75 4.83 -14.83 0.03
C MET A 75 3.51 -14.12 0.28
N PHE A 76 3.35 -13.50 1.43
CA PHE A 76 2.12 -12.76 1.77
C PHE A 76 2.39 -11.62 2.74
N ILE A 77 1.47 -10.68 2.76
CA ILE A 77 1.46 -9.56 3.70
C ILE A 77 0.54 -9.94 4.85
N SER A 78 1.04 -9.85 6.09
CA SER A 78 0.25 -10.04 7.30
C SER A 78 0.19 -8.74 8.07
N ARG A 79 -0.99 -8.12 8.15
CA ARG A 79 -1.19 -6.85 8.87
C ARG A 79 -2.01 -7.09 10.13
N GLY A 80 -1.49 -6.67 11.27
CA GLY A 80 -2.16 -6.70 12.56
C GLY A 80 -2.32 -5.34 13.21
N GLU A 81 -1.65 -4.32 12.68
CA GLU A 81 -1.68 -2.96 13.20
C GLU A 81 -1.98 -1.98 12.06
N PHE A 82 -3.25 -1.59 11.93
CA PHE A 82 -3.70 -0.60 10.95
C PHE A 82 -4.98 0.09 11.48
N LYS A 83 -5.40 1.19 10.85
CA LYS A 83 -6.46 2.07 11.37
C LYS A 83 -7.76 1.35 11.79
N THR A 84 -8.10 0.25 11.15
CA THR A 84 -9.35 -0.52 11.39
C THR A 84 -9.09 -1.94 11.87
N ASP A 85 -7.92 -2.22 12.43
CA ASP A 85 -7.52 -3.54 12.94
C ASP A 85 -8.46 -4.09 14.01
N LYS A 86 -8.99 -3.22 14.87
CA LYS A 86 -9.97 -3.59 15.90
C LYS A 86 -11.28 -4.13 15.32
N ILE A 87 -11.62 -3.75 14.09
CA ILE A 87 -12.85 -4.19 13.39
C ILE A 87 -12.57 -5.45 12.57
N HIS A 88 -11.46 -5.48 11.85
CA HIS A 88 -11.16 -6.53 10.88
C HIS A 88 -10.21 -7.62 11.40
N GLY A 89 -9.55 -7.36 12.55
CA GLY A 89 -8.51 -8.24 13.06
C GLY A 89 -7.28 -8.27 12.15
N ARG A 90 -6.46 -9.31 12.29
CA ARG A 90 -5.28 -9.51 11.44
C ARG A 90 -5.71 -9.98 10.04
N THR A 91 -5.22 -9.28 9.03
CA THR A 91 -5.45 -9.64 7.62
C THR A 91 -4.22 -10.31 7.02
N GLN A 92 -4.43 -11.22 6.07
CA GLN A 92 -3.38 -11.81 5.26
C GLN A 92 -3.73 -11.66 3.78
N THR A 93 -2.79 -11.12 3.00
CA THR A 93 -2.96 -10.92 1.56
C THR A 93 -1.81 -11.60 0.82
N GLU A 94 -2.11 -12.56 -0.03
CA GLU A 94 -1.12 -13.28 -0.82
C GLU A 94 -0.47 -12.35 -1.85
N ILE A 95 0.85 -12.42 -1.99
CA ILE A 95 1.58 -11.74 -3.05
C ILE A 95 1.77 -12.73 -4.19
N THR A 96 0.96 -12.63 -5.22
CA THR A 96 1.00 -13.51 -6.41
C THR A 96 1.87 -12.97 -7.53
N ASN A 97 2.08 -11.64 -7.58
CA ASN A 97 2.91 -10.99 -8.58
C ASN A 97 4.38 -11.40 -8.43
N LYS A 98 4.91 -12.12 -9.43
CA LYS A 98 6.28 -12.67 -9.42
C LYS A 98 7.37 -11.59 -9.46
N LEU A 99 7.11 -10.47 -10.15
CA LEU A 99 8.04 -9.35 -10.18
C LEU A 99 8.15 -8.72 -8.80
N LEU A 100 7.01 -8.46 -8.15
CA LEU A 100 6.98 -7.93 -6.78
C LEU A 100 7.68 -8.89 -5.80
N GLN A 101 7.45 -10.19 -5.89
CA GLN A 101 8.16 -11.18 -5.07
C GLN A 101 9.68 -11.09 -5.26
N SER A 102 10.13 -10.94 -6.52
CA SER A 102 11.56 -10.80 -6.84
C SER A 102 12.15 -9.51 -6.25
N ASP A 103 11.43 -8.39 -6.39
CA ASP A 103 11.87 -7.09 -5.87
C ASP A 103 11.94 -7.09 -4.34
N ILE A 104 10.95 -7.70 -3.67
CA ILE A 104 10.97 -7.88 -2.22
C ILE A 104 12.19 -8.71 -1.80
N ARG A 105 12.44 -9.87 -2.42
CA ARG A 105 13.60 -10.71 -2.10
C ARG A 105 14.91 -9.97 -2.26
N ARG A 106 15.03 -9.16 -3.32
CA ARG A 106 16.21 -8.34 -3.58
C ARG A 106 16.38 -7.25 -2.53
N HIS A 107 15.28 -6.59 -2.17
CA HIS A 107 15.29 -5.51 -1.19
C HIS A 107 15.66 -5.99 0.21
N ILE A 108 15.12 -7.13 0.67
CA ILE A 108 15.37 -7.65 2.02
C ILE A 108 16.73 -8.37 2.15
N LYS A 109 17.41 -8.68 1.04
CA LYS A 109 18.67 -9.44 1.06
C LYS A 109 19.74 -8.88 2.03
N PRO A 110 19.95 -7.55 2.10
CA PRO A 110 20.89 -6.96 3.06
C PRO A 110 20.32 -6.73 4.46
N LEU A 111 19.02 -6.97 4.67
CA LEU A 111 18.34 -6.67 5.93
C LEU A 111 18.31 -7.90 6.84
N GLU A 112 18.47 -7.67 8.14
CA GLU A 112 18.25 -8.70 9.14
C GLU A 112 16.78 -9.10 9.25
N GLU A 113 16.51 -10.34 9.65
CA GLU A 113 15.16 -10.84 9.90
C GLU A 113 14.50 -10.09 11.06
N ASP A 114 13.18 -9.90 10.99
CA ASP A 114 12.37 -9.18 11.99
C ASP A 114 12.76 -7.69 12.17
N THR A 115 13.38 -7.12 11.15
CA THR A 115 13.68 -5.68 11.10
C THR A 115 12.76 -4.95 10.14
N ASN A 116 12.68 -3.62 10.30
CA ASN A 116 11.89 -2.79 9.40
C ASN A 116 12.44 -2.85 7.98
N MET A 117 11.51 -2.96 7.01
CA MET A 117 11.86 -3.06 5.61
C MET A 117 12.26 -1.71 5.00
N PHE A 118 11.68 -0.62 5.50
CA PHE A 118 11.85 0.70 4.91
C PHE A 118 12.66 1.58 5.86
N LEU A 119 13.85 1.98 5.40
CA LEU A 119 14.80 2.73 6.20
C LEU A 119 15.10 4.08 5.52
N ASN A 120 15.29 5.11 6.32
CA ASN A 120 15.75 6.40 5.86
C ASN A 120 17.24 6.37 5.47
N THR A 121 17.79 7.50 5.02
CA THR A 121 19.20 7.60 4.60
C THR A 121 20.20 7.40 5.74
N LYS A 122 19.74 7.45 7.00
CA LYS A 122 20.55 7.19 8.20
C LYS A 122 20.49 5.73 8.64
N GLY A 123 19.70 4.88 7.94
CA GLY A 123 19.46 3.48 8.32
C GLY A 123 18.42 3.31 9.44
N GLU A 124 17.66 4.35 9.76
CA GLU A 124 16.60 4.32 10.76
C GLU A 124 15.24 4.05 10.10
N SER A 125 14.31 3.45 10.86
CA SER A 125 12.94 3.24 10.41
C SER A 125 12.22 4.56 10.15
N TYR A 126 11.45 4.62 9.08
CA TYR A 126 10.56 5.76 8.85
C TYR A 126 9.48 5.83 9.94
N THR A 127 9.20 7.04 10.43
CA THR A 127 7.90 7.32 11.05
C THR A 127 6.83 7.44 9.96
N ASN A 128 5.55 7.37 10.35
CA ASN A 128 4.44 7.61 9.41
C ASN A 128 4.55 8.98 8.72
N HIS A 129 5.02 9.98 9.44
CA HIS A 129 5.22 11.33 8.93
C HIS A 129 6.36 11.39 7.90
N ASP A 130 7.53 10.82 8.23
CA ASP A 130 8.70 10.83 7.36
C ASP A 130 8.45 10.05 6.07
N LEU A 131 7.74 8.92 6.17
CA LEU A 131 7.32 8.15 5.01
C LEU A 131 6.40 8.98 4.11
N SER A 132 5.42 9.67 4.69
CA SER A 132 4.52 10.55 3.94
C SER A 132 5.28 11.65 3.23
N GLN A 133 6.25 12.27 3.90
CA GLN A 133 7.13 13.27 3.29
C GLN A 133 7.99 12.67 2.17
N ARG A 134 8.52 11.46 2.35
CA ARG A 134 9.30 10.77 1.30
C ARG A 134 8.47 10.56 0.05
N ILE A 135 7.27 10.00 0.19
CA ILE A 135 6.36 9.79 -0.94
C ILE A 135 5.94 11.11 -1.59
N GLY A 136 5.63 12.13 -0.78
CA GLY A 136 5.33 13.47 -1.28
C GLY A 136 6.45 14.03 -2.16
N ARG A 137 7.72 13.95 -1.71
CA ARG A 137 8.89 14.43 -2.48
C ARG A 137 9.11 13.62 -3.77
N LEU A 138 8.91 12.30 -3.72
CA LEU A 138 9.02 11.44 -4.92
C LEU A 138 8.00 11.86 -5.98
N THR A 139 6.75 12.02 -5.58
CA THR A 139 5.66 12.39 -6.50
C THR A 139 5.79 13.84 -6.97
N GLU A 140 6.20 14.77 -6.10
CA GLU A 140 6.46 16.16 -6.48
C GLU A 140 7.58 16.27 -7.52
N LYS A 141 8.68 15.54 -7.33
CA LYS A 141 9.77 15.49 -8.31
C LYS A 141 9.31 14.94 -9.66
N LYS A 142 8.39 13.98 -9.69
CA LYS A 142 7.91 13.34 -10.92
C LYS A 142 6.78 14.11 -11.60
N PHE A 143 5.81 14.56 -10.83
CA PHE A 143 4.54 15.10 -11.32
C PHE A 143 4.33 16.60 -11.02
N GLY A 144 5.28 17.25 -10.32
CA GLY A 144 5.13 18.64 -9.89
C GLY A 144 4.10 18.83 -8.75
N VAL A 145 3.59 17.72 -8.17
CA VAL A 145 2.61 17.76 -7.08
C VAL A 145 2.94 16.70 -6.02
N SER A 146 2.91 17.12 -4.76
CA SER A 146 3.09 16.22 -3.62
C SER A 146 1.81 15.42 -3.37
N LEU A 147 1.90 14.10 -3.51
CA LEU A 147 0.78 13.17 -3.32
C LEU A 147 0.98 12.38 -2.02
N GLY A 148 0.00 12.42 -1.14
CA GLY A 148 -0.11 11.50 0.00
C GLY A 148 -1.05 10.33 -0.30
N THR A 149 -1.22 9.43 0.66
CA THR A 149 -2.09 8.24 0.51
C THR A 149 -3.53 8.57 0.16
N SER A 150 -4.09 9.64 0.74
CA SER A 150 -5.45 10.08 0.41
C SER A 150 -5.56 10.59 -1.02
N SER A 151 -4.53 11.28 -1.53
CA SER A 151 -4.47 11.74 -2.91
C SER A 151 -4.37 10.58 -3.89
N ILE A 152 -3.52 9.60 -3.61
CA ILE A 152 -3.35 8.38 -4.41
C ILE A 152 -4.68 7.62 -4.49
N ASN A 153 -5.37 7.44 -3.37
CA ASN A 153 -6.70 6.82 -3.35
C ASN A 153 -7.74 7.61 -4.16
N SER A 154 -7.73 8.95 -4.08
CA SER A 154 -8.63 9.79 -4.87
C SER A 154 -8.37 9.66 -6.36
N ILE A 155 -7.11 9.60 -6.78
CA ILE A 155 -6.69 9.37 -8.17
C ILE A 155 -7.18 7.99 -8.64
N PHE A 156 -7.04 6.95 -7.83
CA PHE A 156 -7.54 5.61 -8.13
C PHE A 156 -9.06 5.61 -8.33
N ILE A 157 -9.82 6.14 -7.36
CA ILE A 157 -11.30 6.21 -7.44
C ILE A 157 -11.72 6.99 -8.70
N SER A 158 -11.02 8.06 -9.04
CA SER A 158 -11.29 8.85 -10.24
C SER A 158 -10.95 8.11 -11.54
N SER A 159 -10.14 7.07 -11.50
CA SER A 159 -9.83 6.22 -12.66
C SER A 159 -10.88 5.16 -12.95
N LEU A 160 -11.78 4.89 -11.98
CA LEU A 160 -12.88 3.95 -12.16
C LEU A 160 -13.91 4.51 -13.16
N ASP A 161 -14.49 3.64 -13.97
CA ASP A 161 -15.54 4.05 -14.90
C ASP A 161 -16.81 4.51 -14.14
N LYS A 162 -17.64 5.35 -14.83
CA LYS A 162 -18.82 5.94 -14.22
C LYS A 162 -19.87 4.89 -13.81
N ASP A 163 -19.97 3.81 -14.56
CA ASP A 163 -20.97 2.76 -14.28
C ASP A 163 -20.59 2.00 -13.03
N THR A 164 -19.30 1.67 -12.86
CA THR A 164 -18.77 1.09 -11.64
C THR A 164 -18.97 2.00 -10.44
N ILE A 165 -18.70 3.30 -10.59
CA ILE A 165 -18.93 4.29 -9.52
C ILE A 165 -20.41 4.38 -9.15
N ASN A 166 -21.32 4.38 -10.10
CA ASN A 166 -22.75 4.45 -9.86
C ASN A 166 -23.26 3.18 -9.17
N LYS A 167 -22.84 2.00 -9.60
CA LYS A 167 -23.16 0.73 -8.93
C LYS A 167 -22.67 0.70 -7.49
N LEU A 168 -21.46 1.20 -7.21
CA LEU A 168 -20.93 1.33 -5.86
C LEU A 168 -21.76 2.30 -5.00
N LYS A 169 -22.22 3.42 -5.58
CA LYS A 169 -23.11 4.37 -4.91
C LYS A 169 -24.45 3.74 -4.55
N GLU A 170 -25.11 3.08 -5.48
CA GLU A 170 -26.37 2.39 -5.25
C GLU A 170 -26.22 1.32 -4.16
N LEU A 171 -25.17 0.51 -4.23
CA LEU A 171 -24.89 -0.51 -3.25
C LEU A 171 -24.61 0.08 -1.86
N SER A 172 -23.92 1.22 -1.80
CA SER A 172 -23.68 1.99 -0.58
C SER A 172 -24.97 2.42 0.09
N VAL A 173 -25.90 3.00 -0.69
CA VAL A 173 -27.21 3.42 -0.20
C VAL A 173 -28.03 2.22 0.28
N ASN A 174 -28.10 1.15 -0.52
CA ASN A 174 -28.90 -0.03 -0.22
C ASN A 174 -28.40 -0.79 1.02
N ARG A 175 -27.11 -0.74 1.31
CA ARG A 175 -26.51 -1.38 2.49
C ARG A 175 -26.36 -0.45 3.70
N GLY A 176 -26.70 0.83 3.57
CA GLY A 176 -26.49 1.80 4.64
C GLY A 176 -25.03 1.97 5.08
N THR A 177 -24.08 1.71 4.16
CA THR A 177 -22.63 1.77 4.44
C THR A 177 -21.94 2.77 3.50
N SER A 178 -20.78 3.27 3.86
CA SER A 178 -20.05 4.18 2.98
C SER A 178 -19.40 3.45 1.80
N ILE A 179 -19.24 4.14 0.67
CA ILE A 179 -18.53 3.61 -0.50
C ILE A 179 -17.13 3.13 -0.14
N ASN A 180 -16.44 3.83 0.78
CA ASN A 180 -15.10 3.43 1.24
C ASN A 180 -15.11 2.07 1.95
N VAL A 181 -16.15 1.79 2.72
CA VAL A 181 -16.32 0.49 3.38
C VAL A 181 -16.63 -0.60 2.35
N LEU A 182 -17.48 -0.31 1.35
CA LEU A 182 -17.75 -1.25 0.26
C LEU A 182 -16.51 -1.56 -0.56
N VAL A 183 -15.78 -0.53 -0.98
CA VAL A 183 -14.52 -0.70 -1.75
C VAL A 183 -13.50 -1.49 -0.93
N SER A 184 -13.37 -1.26 0.38
CA SER A 184 -12.46 -2.04 1.23
C SER A 184 -12.88 -3.50 1.40
N HIS A 185 -14.19 -3.80 1.36
CA HIS A 185 -14.69 -5.18 1.46
C HIS A 185 -14.58 -5.96 0.14
N TYR A 186 -14.89 -5.33 -0.98
CA TYR A 186 -14.96 -6.04 -2.26
C TYR A 186 -13.63 -6.18 -2.99
N PHE A 187 -12.65 -5.31 -2.72
CA PHE A 187 -11.31 -5.41 -3.34
C PHE A 187 -10.29 -6.16 -2.48
N ASN A 188 -10.65 -6.59 -1.27
CA ASN A 188 -9.79 -7.44 -0.44
C ASN A 188 -10.03 -8.96 -0.63
N ASP A 189 -11.07 -9.33 -1.40
CA ASP A 189 -11.47 -10.72 -1.62
C ASP A 189 -11.25 -11.22 -3.08
N ILE A 190 -10.53 -10.43 -3.91
CA ILE A 190 -10.15 -10.83 -5.28
C ILE A 190 -8.66 -11.12 -5.39
#